data_f5dab8e29ebea472ff77efffdb43b47d
#
_entry.id   f5dab8e29ebea472ff77efffdb43b47d
#
_cell.length_a   1.000
_cell.length_b   1.000
_cell.length_c   1.000
_cell.angle_alpha   90.00
_cell.angle_beta   90.00
_cell.angle_gamma   90.00
#
_symmetry.space_group_name_H-M   'P 1'
#
loop_
_entity.id
_entity.type
_entity.pdbx_description
1 polymer ?
#
loop_
_entity_poly.entity_id
_entity_poly.type
_entity_poly.pdbx_seq_one_letter_code
_entity_poly.pdbx_strand_id
1 'polypeptide(L)'
;MSCISQLGSFSFLPTLPTGNFGELQVTLSGLLNSVDGLWSTSGEERIIVFTTNYRERLDPALLRPGRMDMHIHMGYCTPESFRILARNYHSVENHVMYPEIEQLIQEVMVSPAEVAEVLMRNDDTDVVLHDLVEFLKSKMKDANEIKTEHKKANSQLDEKKDDKDNDKN
;
A
#
# COMPACT_ATOMS: atom_id res chain seq x y z
N MET A 1 18.59 13.13 -11.02
CA MET A 1 18.23 14.36 -10.32
C MET A 1 16.76 14.26 -9.97
N SER A 2 16.34 14.61 -8.78
CA SER A 2 14.99 14.50 -8.21
C SER A 2 14.51 13.08 -7.83
N CYS A 3 15.15 12.43 -6.89
CA CYS A 3 14.68 11.15 -6.33
C CYS A 3 14.09 11.27 -4.91
N ILE A 4 14.02 12.47 -4.35
CA ILE A 4 13.63 12.71 -2.95
C ILE A 4 12.18 13.26 -2.84
N SER A 5 11.59 13.75 -3.93
CA SER A 5 10.25 14.34 -3.92
C SER A 5 9.08 13.33 -3.91
N GLN A 6 9.36 12.01 -3.87
CA GLN A 6 8.34 10.96 -3.82
C GLN A 6 8.48 10.00 -2.63
N LEU A 7 9.28 10.37 -1.62
CA LEU A 7 9.18 9.74 -0.32
C LEU A 7 7.90 10.28 0.34
N GLY A 8 6.83 9.50 0.26
CA GLY A 8 5.58 9.83 0.93
C GLY A 8 5.81 10.12 2.40
N SER A 9 5.21 11.18 2.88
CA SER A 9 5.13 11.69 4.25
C SER A 9 6.08 11.04 5.26
N PHE A 10 7.27 11.60 5.38
CA PHE A 10 8.15 11.30 6.50
C PHE A 10 7.63 12.04 7.74
N SER A 11 6.92 11.33 8.61
CA SER A 11 6.64 11.84 9.95
C SER A 11 7.84 11.54 10.84
N PHE A 12 8.85 12.40 10.77
CA PHE A 12 9.92 12.45 11.76
C PHE A 12 9.45 13.38 12.88
N LEU A 13 9.12 12.82 14.04
CA LEU A 13 8.90 13.55 15.27
C LEU A 13 10.16 13.48 16.15
N PRO A 14 11.15 14.37 15.97
CA PRO A 14 11.95 14.81 17.11
C PRO A 14 11.21 15.99 17.72
N THR A 15 11.14 16.05 19.02
CA THR A 15 10.84 17.28 19.75
C THR A 15 11.87 18.36 19.37
N LEU A 16 11.56 19.13 18.33
CA LEU A 16 12.34 20.29 17.91
C LEU A 16 11.63 21.57 18.35
N PRO A 17 12.39 22.60 18.76
CA PRO A 17 11.84 23.91 19.11
C PRO A 17 11.16 24.53 17.89
N THR A 18 10.03 25.18 18.13
CA THR A 18 9.22 25.92 17.15
C THR A 18 10.05 26.97 16.39
N GLY A 19 10.42 26.66 15.15
CA GLY A 19 11.06 27.56 14.22
C GLY A 19 10.72 27.15 12.79
N ASN A 20 10.49 28.12 11.91
CA ASN A 20 10.09 28.04 10.51
C ASN A 20 10.52 26.76 9.78
N PHE A 21 9.57 25.95 9.35
CA PHE A 21 9.77 24.78 8.50
C PHE A 21 10.06 25.23 7.05
N GLY A 22 11.33 25.52 6.73
CA GLY A 22 11.83 25.40 5.37
C GLY A 22 11.88 23.91 5.01
N GLU A 23 11.68 23.54 3.74
CA GLU A 23 11.80 22.18 3.24
C GLU A 23 13.08 21.51 3.78
N LEU A 24 12.94 20.61 4.73
CA LEU A 24 14.02 19.77 5.24
C LEU A 24 14.36 18.74 4.15
N GLN A 25 15.28 19.06 3.26
CA GLN A 25 15.89 18.06 2.38
C GLN A 25 16.71 17.08 3.23
N VAL A 26 16.10 15.95 3.56
CA VAL A 26 16.81 14.87 4.23
C VAL A 26 17.75 14.22 3.21
N THR A 27 19.05 14.41 3.39
CA THR A 27 20.05 13.73 2.57
C THR A 27 20.24 12.29 3.05
N LEU A 28 20.67 11.39 2.15
CA LEU A 28 21.00 10.01 2.52
C LEU A 28 22.01 9.97 3.67
N SER A 29 23.06 10.79 3.61
CA SER A 29 24.09 10.89 4.67
C SER A 29 23.49 11.34 6.00
N GLY A 30 22.56 12.29 5.99
CA GLY A 30 21.85 12.75 7.19
C GLY A 30 20.99 11.62 7.80
N LEU A 31 20.29 10.85 6.96
CA LEU A 31 19.50 9.71 7.39
C LEU A 31 20.40 8.61 8.00
N LEU A 32 21.48 8.23 7.32
CA LEU A 32 22.43 7.26 7.82
C LEU A 32 23.06 7.68 9.15
N ASN A 33 23.41 8.94 9.29
CA ASN A 33 23.94 9.47 10.54
C ASN A 33 22.90 9.49 11.68
N SER A 34 21.62 9.62 11.36
CA SER A 34 20.54 9.55 12.35
C SER A 34 20.30 8.12 12.84
N VAL A 35 20.51 7.12 11.99
CA VAL A 35 20.32 5.71 12.33
C VAL A 35 21.53 5.14 13.07
N ASP A 36 22.76 5.36 12.56
CA ASP A 36 24.00 4.76 13.07
C ASP A 36 24.94 5.76 13.76
N GLY A 37 24.64 7.07 13.70
CA GLY A 37 25.55 8.11 14.12
C GLY A 37 25.68 8.28 15.63
N LEU A 38 26.55 9.21 16.03
CA LEU A 38 26.78 9.59 17.43
C LEU A 38 25.51 9.96 18.20
N TRP A 39 24.45 10.34 17.50
CA TRP A 39 23.13 10.65 18.07
C TRP A 39 22.29 9.41 18.43
N SER A 40 22.68 8.21 17.97
CA SER A 40 22.04 6.95 18.32
C SER A 40 22.42 6.46 19.72
N THR A 41 23.49 7.02 20.31
CA THR A 41 24.08 6.57 21.59
C THR A 41 23.47 7.21 22.84
N SER A 42 22.37 7.97 22.71
CA SER A 42 21.74 8.66 23.85
C SER A 42 20.93 7.77 24.80
N GLY A 43 21.24 6.47 24.87
CA GLY A 43 20.78 5.56 25.93
C GLY A 43 19.28 5.24 25.99
N GLU A 44 18.47 5.80 25.10
CA GLU A 44 17.04 5.49 24.99
C GLU A 44 16.79 4.50 23.86
N GLU A 45 16.01 3.46 24.13
CA GLU A 45 15.54 2.53 23.10
C GLU A 45 14.66 3.27 22.10
N ARG A 46 14.96 3.10 20.80
CA ARG A 46 14.22 3.76 19.72
C ARG A 46 13.74 2.75 18.70
N ILE A 47 12.48 2.90 18.30
CA ILE A 47 11.92 2.16 17.16
C ILE A 47 11.76 3.16 16.02
N ILE A 48 12.47 2.93 14.91
CA ILE A 48 12.37 3.74 13.71
C ILE A 48 11.61 2.93 12.66
N VAL A 49 10.55 3.51 12.12
CA VAL A 49 9.73 2.88 11.08
C VAL A 49 9.85 3.70 9.80
N PHE A 50 10.29 3.05 8.73
CA PHE A 50 10.33 3.63 7.39
C PHE A 50 9.23 3.02 6.53
N THR A 51 8.53 3.84 5.77
CA THR A 51 7.53 3.37 4.81
C THR A 51 7.90 3.82 3.40
N THR A 52 7.75 2.92 2.43
CA THR A 52 8.00 3.23 1.02
C THR A 52 7.14 2.34 0.13
N ASN A 53 6.70 2.87 -1.00
CA ASN A 53 6.08 2.09 -2.07
C ASN A 53 7.11 1.53 -3.06
N TYR A 54 8.39 1.91 -2.94
CA TYR A 54 9.45 1.61 -3.90
C TYR A 54 10.69 1.11 -3.17
N ARG A 55 10.63 -0.11 -2.62
CA ARG A 55 11.76 -0.72 -1.92
C ARG A 55 13.01 -0.81 -2.81
N GLU A 56 12.82 -1.08 -4.09
CA GLU A 56 13.87 -1.23 -5.09
C GLU A 56 14.64 0.07 -5.37
N ARG A 57 14.10 1.22 -4.95
CA ARG A 57 14.75 2.53 -5.08
C ARG A 57 15.53 2.95 -3.85
N LEU A 58 15.44 2.19 -2.77
CA LEU A 58 16.21 2.48 -1.56
C LEU A 58 17.68 2.14 -1.77
N ASP A 59 18.55 3.00 -1.23
CA ASP A 59 19.99 2.75 -1.25
C ASP A 59 20.30 1.47 -0.45
N PRO A 60 21.11 0.53 -1.00
CA PRO A 60 21.48 -0.70 -0.31
C PRO A 60 22.13 -0.47 1.07
N ALA A 61 22.74 0.69 1.28
CA ALA A 61 23.31 1.04 2.58
C ALA A 61 22.26 1.16 3.69
N LEU A 62 21.00 1.55 3.35
CA LEU A 62 19.90 1.60 4.30
C LEU A 62 19.37 0.19 4.67
N LEU A 63 19.44 -0.75 3.72
CA LEU A 63 18.87 -2.09 3.87
C LEU A 63 19.78 -3.06 4.63
N ARG A 64 20.95 -2.61 5.10
CA ARG A 64 21.89 -3.46 5.83
C ARG A 64 21.37 -3.83 7.20
N PRO A 65 21.69 -5.06 7.70
CA PRO A 65 21.45 -5.44 9.09
C PRO A 65 22.07 -4.41 10.07
N GLY A 66 21.38 -4.15 11.17
CA GLY A 66 21.72 -3.11 12.13
C GLY A 66 21.19 -1.73 11.79
N ARG A 67 20.53 -1.57 10.60
CA ARG A 67 19.83 -0.33 10.18
C ARG A 67 18.37 -0.59 9.92
N MET A 68 18.07 -1.55 9.04
CA MET A 68 16.73 -2.06 8.80
C MET A 68 16.72 -3.56 9.05
N ASP A 69 16.37 -3.96 10.28
CA ASP A 69 16.42 -5.34 10.71
C ASP A 69 15.15 -6.10 10.34
N MET A 70 14.03 -5.38 10.22
CA MET A 70 12.73 -5.97 9.90
C MET A 70 12.15 -5.35 8.63
N HIS A 71 11.78 -6.19 7.67
CA HIS A 71 11.12 -5.79 6.44
C HIS A 71 9.70 -6.36 6.43
N ILE A 72 8.70 -5.47 6.51
CA ILE A 72 7.29 -5.85 6.49
C ILE A 72 6.72 -5.48 5.12
N HIS A 73 6.28 -6.47 4.38
CA HIS A 73 5.58 -6.26 3.11
C HIS A 73 4.08 -6.05 3.37
N MET A 74 3.59 -4.87 3.00
CA MET A 74 2.18 -4.50 3.07
C MET A 74 1.53 -4.77 1.71
N GLY A 75 1.04 -6.01 1.53
CA GLY A 75 0.39 -6.46 0.29
C GLY A 75 -1.13 -6.33 0.30
N TYR A 76 -1.76 -6.91 -0.71
CA TYR A 76 -3.22 -7.05 -0.76
C TYR A 76 -3.71 -8.04 0.29
N CYS A 77 -4.99 -7.93 0.64
CA CYS A 77 -5.65 -8.83 1.60
C CYS A 77 -5.69 -10.26 1.02
N THR A 78 -5.32 -11.22 1.87
CA THR A 78 -5.46 -12.64 1.56
C THR A 78 -6.62 -13.22 2.36
N PRO A 79 -7.16 -14.40 2.01
CA PRO A 79 -8.17 -15.08 2.81
C PRO A 79 -7.77 -15.25 4.29
N GLU A 80 -6.50 -15.56 4.55
CA GLU A 80 -5.97 -15.70 5.91
C GLU A 80 -5.96 -14.35 6.64
N SER A 81 -5.56 -13.28 5.96
CA SER A 81 -5.58 -11.92 6.52
C SER A 81 -7.01 -11.47 6.84
N PHE A 82 -7.96 -11.78 5.97
CA PHE A 82 -9.38 -11.51 6.19
C PHE A 82 -9.88 -12.22 7.44
N ARG A 83 -9.59 -13.51 7.62
CA ARG A 83 -10.01 -14.27 8.82
C ARG A 83 -9.46 -13.65 10.11
N ILE A 84 -8.21 -13.19 10.08
CA ILE A 84 -7.58 -12.49 11.22
C ILE A 84 -8.34 -11.18 11.52
N LEU A 85 -8.65 -10.40 10.50
CA LEU A 85 -9.40 -9.15 10.65
C LEU A 85 -10.81 -9.40 11.20
N ALA A 86 -11.56 -10.34 10.61
CA ALA A 86 -12.90 -10.68 11.06
C ALA A 86 -12.91 -11.15 12.52
N ARG A 87 -11.94 -11.98 12.93
CA ARG A 87 -11.79 -12.38 14.32
C ARG A 87 -11.45 -11.22 15.26
N ASN A 88 -10.58 -10.31 14.82
CA ASN A 88 -10.15 -9.17 15.64
C ASN A 88 -11.26 -8.15 15.84
N TYR A 89 -12.08 -7.88 14.83
CA TYR A 89 -13.14 -6.86 14.89
C TYR A 89 -14.48 -7.40 15.39
N HIS A 90 -14.81 -8.65 15.02
CA HIS A 90 -16.13 -9.24 15.31
C HIS A 90 -16.09 -10.49 16.19
N SER A 91 -14.90 -10.95 16.59
CA SER A 91 -14.71 -12.17 17.39
C SER A 91 -15.31 -13.43 16.76
N VAL A 92 -15.41 -13.49 15.44
CA VAL A 92 -16.00 -14.60 14.67
C VAL A 92 -14.89 -15.37 13.96
N GLU A 93 -14.84 -16.68 14.20
CA GLU A 93 -13.86 -17.58 13.56
C GLU A 93 -14.36 -18.19 12.25
N ASN A 94 -15.64 -18.48 12.19
CA ASN A 94 -16.28 -19.07 11.03
C ASN A 94 -17.66 -18.48 10.78
N HIS A 95 -17.96 -18.24 9.51
CA HIS A 95 -19.27 -17.72 9.08
C HIS A 95 -19.68 -18.31 7.73
N VAL A 96 -21.00 -18.39 7.47
CA VAL A 96 -21.56 -18.96 6.21
C VAL A 96 -21.07 -18.20 4.98
N MET A 97 -20.81 -16.90 5.11
CA MET A 97 -20.37 -16.02 4.02
C MET A 97 -18.86 -16.06 3.75
N TYR A 98 -18.06 -16.69 4.62
CA TYR A 98 -16.61 -16.72 4.45
C TYR A 98 -16.15 -17.30 3.12
N PRO A 99 -16.68 -18.44 2.64
CA PRO A 99 -16.25 -18.98 1.35
C PRO A 99 -16.44 -18.01 0.18
N GLU A 100 -17.57 -17.27 0.15
CA GLU A 100 -17.84 -16.28 -0.88
C GLU A 100 -16.89 -15.10 -0.79
N ILE A 101 -16.66 -14.57 0.43
CA ILE A 101 -15.73 -13.44 0.66
C ILE A 101 -14.30 -13.83 0.29
N GLU A 102 -13.86 -15.03 0.67
CA GLU A 102 -12.51 -15.51 0.37
C GLU A 102 -12.28 -15.67 -1.13
N GLN A 103 -13.27 -16.15 -1.87
CA GLN A 103 -13.21 -16.21 -3.32
C GLN A 103 -13.09 -14.80 -3.93
N LEU A 104 -13.93 -13.86 -3.51
CA LEU A 104 -13.90 -12.49 -4.01
C LEU A 104 -12.57 -11.79 -3.70
N ILE A 105 -12.00 -11.99 -2.51
CA ILE A 105 -10.71 -11.44 -2.13
C ILE A 105 -9.58 -11.94 -3.04
N GLN A 106 -9.62 -13.19 -3.50
CA GLN A 106 -8.62 -13.71 -4.42
C GLN A 106 -8.73 -13.12 -5.84
N GLU A 107 -9.91 -12.67 -6.23
CA GLU A 107 -10.18 -12.09 -7.55
C GLU A 107 -9.94 -10.57 -7.60
N VAL A 108 -10.07 -9.89 -6.44
CA VAL A 108 -10.02 -8.43 -6.33
C VAL A 108 -8.78 -7.98 -5.55
N MET A 109 -8.06 -7.01 -6.10
CA MET A 109 -6.95 -6.38 -5.39
C MET A 109 -7.49 -5.38 -4.35
N VAL A 110 -7.69 -5.86 -3.11
CA VAL A 110 -8.16 -5.07 -1.97
C VAL A 110 -7.11 -5.07 -0.86
N SER A 111 -6.88 -3.93 -0.23
CA SER A 111 -5.94 -3.84 0.89
C SER A 111 -6.59 -4.31 2.20
N PRO A 112 -5.81 -4.79 3.18
CA PRO A 112 -6.32 -5.09 4.52
C PRO A 112 -7.00 -3.88 5.20
N ALA A 113 -6.53 -2.67 4.90
CA ALA A 113 -7.10 -1.43 5.45
C ALA A 113 -8.52 -1.19 4.93
N GLU A 114 -8.78 -1.40 3.64
CA GLU A 114 -10.12 -1.26 3.06
C GLU A 114 -11.10 -2.31 3.62
N VAL A 115 -10.63 -3.54 3.80
CA VAL A 115 -11.43 -4.59 4.46
C VAL A 115 -11.74 -4.21 5.91
N ALA A 116 -10.74 -3.76 6.66
CA ALA A 116 -10.92 -3.32 8.04
C ALA A 116 -11.88 -2.13 8.16
N GLU A 117 -11.82 -1.17 7.22
CA GLU A 117 -12.75 -0.03 7.18
C GLU A 117 -14.20 -0.50 7.07
N VAL A 118 -14.49 -1.48 6.20
CA VAL A 118 -15.84 -2.03 6.07
C VAL A 118 -16.24 -2.77 7.36
N LEU A 119 -15.34 -3.58 7.92
CA LEU A 119 -15.60 -4.34 9.16
C LEU A 119 -15.89 -3.44 10.37
N MET A 120 -15.37 -2.23 10.40
CA MET A 120 -15.59 -1.27 11.49
C MET A 120 -16.89 -0.45 11.37
N ARG A 121 -17.65 -0.58 10.28
CA ARG A 121 -18.85 0.25 10.05
C ARG A 121 -20.02 -0.08 10.95
N ASN A 122 -20.13 -1.32 11.39
CA ASN A 122 -21.23 -1.77 12.23
C ASN A 122 -20.74 -2.86 13.20
N ASP A 123 -21.40 -2.98 14.34
CA ASP A 123 -21.14 -4.03 15.34
C ASP A 123 -21.83 -5.36 14.97
N ASP A 124 -22.85 -5.33 14.12
CA ASP A 124 -23.54 -6.52 13.64
C ASP A 124 -22.74 -7.23 12.55
N THR A 125 -22.30 -8.45 12.87
CA THR A 125 -21.44 -9.25 11.98
C THR A 125 -22.11 -9.61 10.66
N ASP A 126 -23.41 -9.98 10.69
CA ASP A 126 -24.11 -10.38 9.47
C ASP A 126 -24.22 -9.20 8.50
N VAL A 127 -24.56 -8.02 9.00
CA VAL A 127 -24.68 -6.80 8.22
C VAL A 127 -23.32 -6.44 7.59
N VAL A 128 -22.27 -6.44 8.37
CA VAL A 128 -20.93 -6.05 7.91
C VAL A 128 -20.36 -7.02 6.87
N LEU A 129 -20.56 -8.31 7.05
CA LEU A 129 -20.10 -9.30 6.09
C LEU A 129 -20.88 -9.21 4.77
N HIS A 130 -22.16 -8.86 4.83
CA HIS A 130 -22.95 -8.58 3.64
C HIS A 130 -22.45 -7.31 2.91
N ASP A 131 -22.22 -6.24 3.65
CA ASP A 131 -21.65 -5.00 3.10
C ASP A 131 -20.27 -5.24 2.48
N LEU A 132 -19.45 -6.11 3.08
CA LEU A 132 -18.16 -6.49 2.53
C LEU A 132 -18.28 -7.23 1.20
N VAL A 133 -19.23 -8.15 1.08
CA VAL A 133 -19.50 -8.84 -0.20
C VAL A 133 -19.91 -7.84 -1.27
N GLU A 134 -20.81 -6.90 -0.96
CA GLU A 134 -21.25 -5.88 -1.92
C GLU A 134 -20.08 -4.96 -2.33
N PHE A 135 -19.25 -4.53 -1.38
CA PHE A 135 -18.07 -3.74 -1.64
C PHE A 135 -17.08 -4.45 -2.57
N LEU A 136 -16.78 -5.73 -2.31
CA LEU A 136 -15.88 -6.52 -3.15
C LEU A 136 -16.45 -6.73 -4.56
N LYS A 137 -17.75 -6.99 -4.70
CA LYS A 137 -18.43 -7.09 -5.99
C LYS A 137 -18.40 -5.79 -6.78
N SER A 138 -18.56 -4.65 -6.10
CA SER A 138 -18.43 -3.33 -6.73
C SER A 138 -17.02 -3.09 -7.28
N LYS A 139 -15.99 -3.35 -6.47
CA LYS A 139 -14.59 -3.24 -6.91
C LYS A 139 -14.25 -4.16 -8.09
N MET A 140 -14.82 -5.35 -8.12
CA MET A 140 -14.63 -6.27 -9.25
C MET A 140 -15.22 -5.72 -10.55
N LYS A 141 -16.38 -5.06 -10.49
CA LYS A 141 -16.98 -4.40 -11.65
C LYS A 141 -16.11 -3.25 -12.16
N ASP A 142 -15.68 -2.38 -11.26
CA ASP A 142 -14.81 -1.24 -11.60
C ASP A 142 -13.50 -1.71 -12.26
N ALA A 143 -12.87 -2.76 -11.72
CA ALA A 143 -11.66 -3.34 -12.28
C ALA A 143 -11.85 -3.93 -13.69
N ASN A 144 -13.02 -4.50 -13.96
CA ASN A 144 -13.36 -5.05 -15.28
C ASN A 144 -13.70 -3.97 -16.30
N GLU A 145 -14.33 -2.87 -15.89
CA GLU A 145 -14.60 -1.71 -16.75
C GLU A 145 -13.30 -1.06 -17.20
N ILE A 146 -12.37 -0.82 -16.28
CA ILE A 146 -11.03 -0.26 -16.60
C ILE A 146 -10.28 -1.15 -17.60
N LYS A 147 -10.30 -2.48 -17.43
CA LYS A 147 -9.65 -3.41 -18.35
C LYS A 147 -10.28 -3.37 -19.76
N THR A 148 -11.58 -3.13 -19.83
CA THR A 148 -12.31 -3.06 -21.10
C THR A 148 -12.01 -1.77 -21.84
N GLU A 149 -11.90 -0.66 -21.13
CA GLU A 149 -11.52 0.64 -21.69
C GLU A 149 -10.09 0.65 -22.21
N HIS A 150 -9.14 0.09 -21.46
CA HIS A 150 -7.75 -0.06 -21.90
C HIS A 150 -7.61 -0.94 -23.16
N LYS A 151 -8.41 -2.00 -23.28
CA LYS A 151 -8.41 -2.83 -24.50
C LYS A 151 -8.96 -2.07 -25.71
N LYS A 152 -10.02 -1.27 -25.52
CA LYS A 152 -10.59 -0.44 -26.60
C LYS A 152 -9.63 0.67 -27.04
N ALA A 153 -8.93 1.28 -26.10
CA ALA A 153 -7.94 2.32 -26.42
C ALA A 153 -6.73 1.77 -27.19
N ASN A 154 -6.24 0.57 -26.84
CA ASN A 154 -5.13 -0.06 -27.56
C ASN A 154 -5.51 -0.52 -28.97
N SER A 155 -6.71 -1.08 -29.17
CA SER A 155 -7.17 -1.47 -30.51
C SER A 155 -7.32 -0.28 -31.47
N GLN A 156 -7.71 0.90 -30.95
CA GLN A 156 -7.79 2.13 -31.76
C GLN A 156 -6.42 2.73 -32.11
N LEU A 157 -5.38 2.40 -31.36
CA LEU A 157 -4.01 2.84 -31.65
C LEU A 157 -3.35 1.96 -32.72
N ASP A 158 -3.70 0.68 -32.79
CA ASP A 158 -3.18 -0.24 -33.79
C ASP A 158 -3.82 0.03 -35.17
N GLU A 159 -5.13 0.27 -35.23
CA GLU A 159 -5.82 0.64 -36.48
C GLU A 159 -5.29 1.94 -37.10
N LYS A 160 -4.81 2.90 -36.31
CA LYS A 160 -4.22 4.16 -36.80
C LYS A 160 -2.77 4.02 -37.32
N LYS A 161 -2.10 2.92 -37.02
CA LYS A 161 -0.74 2.66 -37.57
C LYS A 161 -0.79 2.06 -38.96
N ASP A 162 -1.77 1.21 -39.20
CA ASP A 162 -1.90 0.53 -40.52
C ASP A 162 -2.31 1.49 -41.65
N ASP A 163 -3.06 2.57 -41.31
CA ASP A 163 -3.43 3.59 -42.30
C ASP A 163 -2.30 4.54 -42.71
N LYS A 164 -1.20 4.62 -41.95
CA LYS A 164 -0.06 5.50 -42.29
C LYS A 164 1.01 4.87 -43.17
N ASP A 165 1.06 3.57 -43.26
CA ASP A 165 2.04 2.87 -44.08
C ASP A 165 1.55 2.64 -45.51
N ASN A 166 0.27 2.86 -45.80
CA ASN A 166 -0.31 2.69 -47.14
C ASN A 166 -0.27 3.93 -48.05
N ASP A 167 0.18 5.08 -47.52
CA ASP A 167 0.25 6.36 -48.28
C ASP A 167 1.67 6.73 -48.75
N LYS A 168 2.59 5.77 -48.77
CA LYS A 168 3.98 5.90 -49.26
C LYS A 168 4.38 4.85 -50.29
N ASN A 169 3.52 4.62 -51.27
CA ASN A 169 3.96 3.84 -52.44
C ASN A 169 3.50 4.51 -53.73
#